data_86c08f60ad84f0f1cc370c5b5b4ea6b7
#
_entry.id   86c08f60ad84f0f1cc370c5b5b4ea6b7
#
_cell.length_a   1.000
_cell.length_b   1.000
_cell.length_c   1.000
_cell.angle_alpha   90.00
_cell.angle_beta   90.00
_cell.angle_gamma   90.00
#
_symmetry.space_group_name_H-M   'P 1'
#
loop_
_entity.id
_entity.type
_entity.pdbx_description
1 polymer ?
#
loop_
_entity_poly.entity_id
_entity_poly.type
_entity_poly.pdbx_seq_one_letter_code
_entity_poly.pdbx_strand_id
1 'polypeptide(L)'
;MEAIHWPKEFTPGFTDNFVSAETYVAGLTAEEVFPYLTHAHIWHEYYDGASDVKLSGSDEKPELKEGTKFSFNIIGWDVTAEVVEFVEPSKDRPGRLSWHGWVPGDENTRFDALHGFLFENMPDGRVRILTQESEIGKPAAELAKTHSASLLVGFQAWLDGMVDFARKKIRLD
;
A
#
# COMPACT_ATOMS: atom_id res chain seq x y z
N MET A 1 0.17 -6.66 -18.62
CA MET A 1 0.14 -6.47 -17.15
C MET A 1 1.17 -5.41 -16.80
N GLU A 2 0.71 -4.43 -16.08
CA GLU A 2 1.53 -3.32 -15.58
C GLU A 2 2.33 -3.73 -14.33
N ALA A 3 3.32 -2.92 -13.95
CA ALA A 3 4.19 -3.16 -12.80
C ALA A 3 4.29 -1.90 -11.92
N ILE A 4 4.71 -2.06 -10.67
CA ILE A 4 5.06 -0.95 -9.78
C ILE A 4 6.29 -0.22 -10.37
N HIS A 5 6.31 1.10 -10.27
CA HIS A 5 7.44 1.93 -10.64
C HIS A 5 8.41 2.06 -9.45
N TRP A 6 9.66 1.68 -9.68
CA TRP A 6 10.70 1.68 -8.65
C TRP A 6 11.70 2.81 -8.88
N PRO A 7 11.87 3.74 -7.93
CA PRO A 7 13.07 4.56 -7.87
C PRO A 7 14.31 3.67 -7.79
N LYS A 8 15.41 4.15 -8.34
CA LYS A 8 16.65 3.36 -8.47
C LYS A 8 17.10 2.72 -7.15
N GLU A 9 17.01 3.48 -6.05
CA GLU A 9 17.42 3.06 -4.71
C GLU A 9 16.53 1.96 -4.12
N PHE A 10 15.28 1.84 -4.56
CA PHE A 10 14.33 0.84 -4.11
C PHE A 10 14.10 -0.28 -5.13
N THR A 11 14.97 -0.42 -6.13
CA THR A 11 14.82 -1.50 -7.12
C THR A 11 14.93 -2.87 -6.44
N PRO A 12 13.89 -3.73 -6.52
CA PRO A 12 13.91 -5.07 -5.93
C PRO A 12 15.12 -5.89 -6.36
N GLY A 13 15.72 -6.61 -5.42
CA GLY A 13 16.96 -7.37 -5.63
C GLY A 13 18.23 -6.59 -5.33
N PHE A 14 18.15 -5.27 -5.16
CA PHE A 14 19.24 -4.41 -4.70
C PHE A 14 19.00 -3.81 -3.30
N THR A 15 17.90 -4.18 -2.68
CA THR A 15 17.48 -3.77 -1.33
C THR A 15 17.63 -4.94 -0.35
N ASP A 16 17.42 -4.68 0.94
CA ASP A 16 17.62 -5.68 2.00
C ASP A 16 16.44 -6.66 2.13
N ASN A 17 15.23 -6.25 1.71
CA ASN A 17 14.03 -7.08 1.69
C ASN A 17 13.08 -6.67 0.57
N PHE A 18 12.24 -7.61 0.14
CA PHE A 18 11.18 -7.39 -0.82
C PHE A 18 9.98 -8.28 -0.53
N VAL A 19 8.79 -7.67 -0.54
CA VAL A 19 7.52 -8.39 -0.31
C VAL A 19 6.54 -8.09 -1.43
N SER A 20 5.78 -9.09 -1.86
CA SER A 20 4.79 -8.95 -2.92
C SER A 20 3.55 -9.77 -2.60
N ALA A 21 2.37 -9.16 -2.71
CA ALA A 21 1.09 -9.83 -2.66
C ALA A 21 0.17 -9.31 -3.77
N GLU A 22 -0.66 -10.17 -4.33
CA GLU A 22 -1.63 -9.75 -5.33
C GLU A 22 -2.93 -10.54 -5.23
N THR A 23 -4.01 -9.94 -5.73
CA THR A 23 -5.32 -10.60 -5.86
C THR A 23 -5.98 -10.25 -7.18
N TYR A 24 -6.82 -11.17 -7.68
CA TYR A 24 -7.66 -11.00 -8.86
C TYR A 24 -9.11 -11.12 -8.46
N VAL A 25 -9.91 -10.11 -8.72
CA VAL A 25 -11.29 -10.00 -8.23
C VAL A 25 -12.25 -9.77 -9.38
N ALA A 26 -13.23 -10.66 -9.52
CA ALA A 26 -14.32 -10.48 -10.46
C ALA A 26 -15.44 -9.61 -9.88
N GLY A 27 -16.12 -8.85 -10.75
CA GLY A 27 -17.28 -8.03 -10.37
C GLY A 27 -16.95 -6.74 -9.62
N LEU A 28 -15.70 -6.29 -9.68
CA LEU A 28 -15.23 -4.98 -9.25
C LEU A 28 -14.31 -4.38 -10.31
N THR A 29 -14.22 -3.07 -10.32
CA THR A 29 -13.28 -2.30 -11.14
C THR A 29 -12.23 -1.61 -10.29
N ALA A 30 -11.14 -1.17 -10.91
CA ALA A 30 -10.10 -0.38 -10.23
C ALA A 30 -10.69 0.90 -9.64
N GLU A 31 -11.58 1.57 -10.36
CA GLU A 31 -12.25 2.81 -9.95
C GLU A 31 -13.12 2.63 -8.71
N GLU A 32 -13.73 1.45 -8.53
CA GLU A 32 -14.56 1.13 -7.37
C GLU A 32 -13.74 0.79 -6.11
N VAL A 33 -12.53 0.26 -6.26
CA VAL A 33 -11.73 -0.19 -5.11
C VAL A 33 -10.69 0.85 -4.68
N PHE A 34 -10.06 1.54 -5.63
CA PHE A 34 -8.97 2.49 -5.39
C PHE A 34 -9.27 3.58 -4.34
N PRO A 35 -10.49 4.15 -4.26
CA PRO A 35 -10.82 5.15 -3.23
C PRO A 35 -10.65 4.63 -1.80
N TYR A 36 -10.82 3.34 -1.55
CA TYR A 36 -10.64 2.78 -0.19
C TYR A 36 -9.18 2.75 0.24
N LEU A 37 -8.23 2.72 -0.70
CA LEU A 37 -6.81 2.90 -0.40
C LEU A 37 -6.47 4.38 -0.17
N THR A 38 -6.97 5.28 -1.03
CA THR A 38 -6.62 6.71 -0.95
C THR A 38 -7.23 7.41 0.25
N HIS A 39 -8.38 6.95 0.75
CA HIS A 39 -9.01 7.45 1.97
C HIS A 39 -8.40 6.79 3.22
N ALA A 40 -7.15 7.12 3.51
CA ALA A 40 -6.37 6.43 4.53
C ALA A 40 -6.99 6.43 5.94
N HIS A 41 -7.87 7.40 6.26
CA HIS A 41 -8.56 7.47 7.55
C HIS A 41 -9.52 6.30 7.80
N ILE A 42 -9.92 5.55 6.76
CA ILE A 42 -10.81 4.38 6.90
C ILE A 42 -10.06 3.04 6.89
N TRP A 43 -8.74 3.01 6.77
CA TRP A 43 -8.00 1.74 6.73
C TRP A 43 -8.34 0.82 7.90
N HIS A 44 -8.46 1.38 9.10
CA HIS A 44 -8.83 0.65 10.30
C HIS A 44 -10.22 -0.02 10.27
N GLU A 45 -11.11 0.38 9.33
CA GLU A 45 -12.44 -0.21 9.18
C GLU A 45 -12.40 -1.58 8.47
N TYR A 46 -11.32 -1.89 7.77
CA TYR A 46 -11.19 -3.11 6.99
C TYR A 46 -9.85 -3.82 7.14
N TYR A 47 -8.89 -3.21 7.85
CA TYR A 47 -7.58 -3.80 8.05
C TYR A 47 -7.05 -3.49 9.47
N ASP A 48 -7.06 -4.50 10.33
CA ASP A 48 -6.62 -4.39 11.73
C ASP A 48 -5.12 -4.08 11.89
N GLY A 49 -4.33 -4.31 10.85
CA GLY A 49 -2.89 -4.04 10.84
C GLY A 49 -2.51 -2.56 10.75
N ALA A 50 -3.46 -1.68 10.41
CA ALA A 50 -3.20 -0.24 10.26
C ALA A 50 -4.03 0.59 11.23
N SER A 51 -3.40 1.56 11.90
CA SER A 51 -4.06 2.49 12.82
C SER A 51 -3.39 3.86 12.85
N ASP A 52 -3.98 4.79 13.61
CA ASP A 52 -3.42 6.09 13.94
C ASP A 52 -2.98 6.93 12.73
N VAL A 53 -3.71 6.84 11.62
CA VAL A 53 -3.42 7.61 10.41
C VAL A 53 -3.62 9.11 10.69
N LYS A 54 -2.56 9.89 10.44
CA LYS A 54 -2.54 11.35 10.59
C LYS A 54 -1.91 11.97 9.35
N LEU A 55 -2.61 12.90 8.71
CA LEU A 55 -2.03 13.67 7.63
C LEU A 55 -1.47 14.99 8.13
N SER A 56 -0.31 15.38 7.62
CA SER A 56 0.32 16.64 7.94
C SER A 56 -0.44 17.80 7.29
N GLY A 57 -0.96 18.72 8.09
CA GLY A 57 -1.51 20.00 7.62
C GLY A 57 -3.01 20.07 7.31
N SER A 58 -3.81 19.05 7.63
CA SER A 58 -5.26 19.09 7.42
C SER A 58 -6.02 18.46 8.59
N ASP A 59 -7.04 19.18 9.09
CA ASP A 59 -8.01 18.67 10.07
C ASP A 59 -9.21 17.96 9.38
N GLU A 60 -9.29 18.04 8.04
CA GLU A 60 -10.34 17.40 7.25
C GLU A 60 -9.93 16.00 6.82
N LYS A 61 -10.91 15.15 6.50
CA LYS A 61 -10.72 13.75 6.06
C LYS A 61 -9.81 13.70 4.83
N PRO A 62 -8.57 13.26 5.00
CA PRO A 62 -7.58 13.46 3.98
C PRO A 62 -7.53 12.28 3.02
N GLU A 63 -7.58 12.60 1.76
CA GLU A 63 -7.26 11.69 0.67
C GLU A 63 -5.76 11.77 0.37
N LEU A 64 -5.12 10.61 0.22
CA LEU A 64 -3.72 10.53 -0.20
C LEU A 64 -3.61 10.95 -1.66
N LYS A 65 -2.75 11.94 -1.92
CA LYS A 65 -2.39 12.44 -3.26
C LYS A 65 -0.88 12.65 -3.32
N GLU A 66 -0.32 12.79 -4.49
CA GLU A 66 1.10 13.06 -4.66
C GLU A 66 1.57 14.22 -3.78
N GLY A 67 2.67 14.02 -3.06
CA GLY A 67 3.23 14.97 -2.10
C GLY A 67 2.55 14.98 -0.72
N THR A 68 1.48 14.21 -0.51
CA THR A 68 0.85 14.10 0.82
C THR A 68 1.83 13.47 1.81
N LYS A 69 2.06 14.16 2.93
CA LYS A 69 2.83 13.65 4.07
C LYS A 69 1.89 13.14 5.15
N PHE A 70 2.15 11.95 5.65
CA PHE A 70 1.31 11.33 6.65
C PHE A 70 2.11 10.41 7.57
N SER A 71 1.53 10.05 8.69
CA SER A 71 2.05 9.02 9.58
C SER A 71 0.96 8.02 9.93
N PHE A 72 1.34 6.80 10.22
CA PHE A 72 0.44 5.73 10.62
C PHE A 72 1.19 4.65 11.36
N ASN A 73 0.47 3.85 12.16
CA ASN A 73 1.01 2.60 12.70
C ASN A 73 0.63 1.46 11.77
N ILE A 74 1.59 0.62 11.42
CA ILE A 74 1.36 -0.61 10.66
C ILE A 74 2.08 -1.78 11.33
N ILE A 75 1.32 -2.78 11.74
CA ILE A 75 1.81 -4.01 12.39
C ILE A 75 2.78 -3.68 13.55
N GLY A 76 2.46 -2.62 14.30
CA GLY A 76 3.24 -2.16 15.44
C GLY A 76 4.42 -1.21 15.13
N TRP A 77 4.59 -0.81 13.86
CA TRP A 77 5.61 0.16 13.44
C TRP A 77 5.01 1.54 13.24
N ASP A 78 5.58 2.55 13.86
CA ASP A 78 5.22 3.96 13.64
C ASP A 78 5.97 4.47 12.42
N VAL A 79 5.26 4.59 11.31
CA VAL A 79 5.81 4.99 10.01
C VAL A 79 5.47 6.45 9.71
N THR A 80 6.45 7.19 9.27
CA THR A 80 6.28 8.48 8.58
C THR A 80 6.38 8.23 7.09
N ALA A 81 5.51 8.85 6.29
CA ALA A 81 5.47 8.60 4.86
C ALA A 81 5.19 9.85 4.04
N GLU A 82 5.59 9.80 2.76
CA GLU A 82 5.25 10.78 1.74
C GLU A 82 4.84 10.05 0.46
N VAL A 83 3.69 10.41 -0.10
CA VAL A 83 3.23 9.88 -1.39
C VAL A 83 4.11 10.40 -2.51
N VAL A 84 4.72 9.50 -3.26
CA VAL A 84 5.66 9.81 -4.36
C VAL A 84 5.09 9.51 -5.75
N GLU A 85 4.01 8.75 -5.82
CA GLU A 85 3.27 8.50 -7.06
C GLU A 85 1.77 8.41 -6.76
N PHE A 86 0.96 9.12 -7.55
CA PHE A 86 -0.49 9.03 -7.51
C PHE A 86 -1.06 9.12 -8.92
N VAL A 87 -1.79 8.08 -9.33
CA VAL A 87 -2.51 8.03 -10.61
C VAL A 87 -3.89 7.46 -10.36
N GLU A 88 -4.93 8.25 -10.58
CA GLU A 88 -6.30 7.75 -10.53
C GLU A 88 -6.55 6.71 -11.63
N PRO A 89 -7.20 5.57 -11.31
CA PRO A 89 -7.58 4.60 -12.33
C PRO A 89 -8.63 5.15 -13.27
N SER A 90 -8.63 4.61 -14.48
CA SER A 90 -9.73 4.74 -15.42
C SER A 90 -9.86 3.42 -16.18
N LYS A 91 -10.89 3.28 -17.01
CA LYS A 91 -11.13 2.06 -17.78
C LYS A 91 -9.87 1.51 -18.47
N ASP A 92 -9.04 2.41 -19.02
CA ASP A 92 -7.88 2.05 -19.85
C ASP A 92 -6.54 2.46 -19.21
N ARG A 93 -6.56 2.92 -17.97
CA ARG A 93 -5.37 3.35 -17.23
C ARG A 93 -5.39 2.79 -15.82
N PRO A 94 -4.34 2.08 -15.38
CA PRO A 94 -4.25 1.56 -14.03
C PRO A 94 -4.16 2.68 -12.99
N GLY A 95 -4.75 2.44 -11.82
CA GLY A 95 -4.54 3.26 -10.63
C GLY A 95 -3.19 2.93 -9.99
N ARG A 96 -2.50 3.95 -9.50
CA ARG A 96 -1.20 3.82 -8.83
C ARG A 96 -1.16 4.68 -7.58
N LEU A 97 -0.69 4.12 -6.50
CA LEU A 97 -0.36 4.85 -5.30
C LEU A 97 0.91 4.24 -4.72
N SER A 98 1.96 5.04 -4.61
CA SER A 98 3.20 4.63 -3.95
C SER A 98 3.63 5.70 -2.96
N TRP A 99 4.18 5.27 -1.81
CA TRP A 99 4.79 6.17 -0.84
C TRP A 99 6.16 5.68 -0.42
N HIS A 100 7.04 6.63 -0.15
CA HIS A 100 8.24 6.38 0.63
C HIS A 100 7.86 6.47 2.10
N GLY A 101 8.03 5.39 2.83
CA GLY A 101 7.82 5.30 4.27
C GLY A 101 9.13 5.08 5.00
N TRP A 102 9.25 5.60 6.22
CA TRP A 102 10.42 5.35 7.05
C TRP A 102 10.08 5.33 8.54
N VAL A 103 10.86 4.56 9.27
CA VAL A 103 10.94 4.60 10.72
C VAL A 103 12.27 5.26 11.07
N PRO A 104 12.27 6.41 11.76
CA PRO A 104 13.51 7.10 12.11
C PRO A 104 14.34 6.28 13.10
N GLY A 105 15.65 6.37 13.00
CA GLY A 105 16.57 5.65 13.87
C GLY A 105 18.02 5.82 13.46
N ASP A 106 18.89 5.12 14.14
CA ASP A 106 20.32 5.00 13.81
C ASP A 106 20.55 3.88 12.76
N GLU A 107 21.79 3.54 12.47
CA GLU A 107 22.17 2.51 11.50
C GLU A 107 21.60 1.11 11.81
N ASN A 108 21.17 0.86 13.06
CA ASN A 108 20.65 -0.44 13.51
C ASN A 108 19.13 -0.49 13.55
N THR A 109 18.46 0.67 13.60
CA THR A 109 17.04 0.78 13.90
C THR A 109 16.25 1.49 12.79
N ARG A 110 16.93 2.26 11.93
CA ARG A 110 16.30 2.93 10.79
C ARG A 110 15.80 1.90 9.78
N PHE A 111 14.60 2.15 9.29
CA PHE A 111 13.94 1.39 8.24
C PHE A 111 13.41 2.37 7.18
N ASP A 112 13.68 2.10 5.92
CA ASP A 112 13.16 2.84 4.77
C ASP A 112 12.48 1.86 3.82
N ALA A 113 11.32 2.22 3.27
CA ALA A 113 10.59 1.40 2.32
C ALA A 113 9.94 2.24 1.23
N LEU A 114 9.89 1.72 0.02
CA LEU A 114 8.92 2.13 -0.97
C LEU A 114 7.81 1.08 -1.01
N HIS A 115 6.60 1.50 -0.66
CA HIS A 115 5.39 0.69 -0.73
C HIS A 115 4.52 1.16 -1.89
N GLY A 116 4.27 0.28 -2.85
CA GLY A 116 3.49 0.59 -4.04
C GLY A 116 2.25 -0.28 -4.17
N PHE A 117 1.17 0.33 -4.67
CA PHE A 117 -0.08 -0.33 -5.05
C PHE A 117 -0.39 -0.05 -6.51
N LEU A 118 -0.90 -1.07 -7.19
CA LEU A 118 -1.35 -1.01 -8.57
C LEU A 118 -2.75 -1.64 -8.70
N PHE A 119 -3.67 -0.93 -9.33
CA PHE A 119 -5.04 -1.39 -9.61
C PHE A 119 -5.25 -1.41 -11.12
N GLU A 120 -5.41 -2.59 -11.70
CA GLU A 120 -5.47 -2.77 -13.15
C GLU A 120 -6.76 -3.47 -13.55
N ASN A 121 -7.59 -2.81 -14.38
CA ASN A 121 -8.75 -3.45 -14.98
C ASN A 121 -8.29 -4.46 -16.03
N MET A 122 -8.68 -5.73 -15.87
CA MET A 122 -8.33 -6.81 -16.78
C MET A 122 -9.36 -6.94 -17.90
N PRO A 123 -8.94 -7.34 -19.12
CA PRO A 123 -9.87 -7.48 -20.27
C PRO A 123 -11.02 -8.45 -20.05
N ASP A 124 -10.89 -9.37 -19.09
CA ASP A 124 -11.89 -10.39 -18.79
C ASP A 124 -12.89 -9.97 -17.69
N GLY A 125 -12.91 -8.68 -17.33
CA GLY A 125 -13.85 -8.12 -16.34
C GLY A 125 -13.46 -8.36 -14.89
N ARG A 126 -12.19 -8.67 -14.62
CA ARG A 126 -11.61 -8.68 -13.28
C ARG A 126 -10.80 -7.40 -13.02
N VAL A 127 -10.58 -7.08 -11.77
CA VAL A 127 -9.53 -6.16 -11.34
C VAL A 127 -8.37 -6.95 -10.74
N ARG A 128 -7.15 -6.62 -11.13
CA ARG A 128 -5.93 -7.06 -10.47
C ARG A 128 -5.49 -5.97 -9.50
N ILE A 129 -5.23 -6.35 -8.26
CA ILE A 129 -4.69 -5.46 -7.24
C ILE A 129 -3.37 -6.06 -6.78
N LEU A 130 -2.28 -5.33 -7.02
CA LEU A 130 -0.93 -5.70 -6.65
C LEU A 130 -0.44 -4.74 -5.58
N THR A 131 0.15 -5.27 -4.51
CA THR A 131 0.94 -4.49 -3.56
C THR A 131 2.33 -5.06 -3.43
N GLN A 132 3.33 -4.18 -3.45
CA GLN A 132 4.73 -4.57 -3.31
C GLN A 132 5.47 -3.55 -2.44
N GLU A 133 6.38 -4.05 -1.63
CA GLU A 133 7.25 -3.22 -0.81
C GLU A 133 8.70 -3.64 -0.97
N SER A 134 9.58 -2.66 -1.18
CA SER A 134 11.03 -2.84 -1.25
C SER A 134 11.66 -2.03 -0.12
N GLU A 135 12.50 -2.68 0.68
CA GLU A 135 12.89 -2.21 2.00
C GLU A 135 14.40 -2.16 2.18
N ILE A 136 14.87 -1.13 2.89
CA ILE A 136 16.28 -0.88 3.18
C ILE A 136 16.45 -0.71 4.69
N GLY A 137 17.52 -1.30 5.21
CA GLY A 137 17.93 -1.17 6.59
C GLY A 137 18.11 -2.51 7.31
N LYS A 138 18.78 -2.47 8.45
CA LYS A 138 19.03 -3.68 9.23
C LYS A 138 17.73 -4.37 9.69
N PRO A 139 16.68 -3.65 10.11
CA PRO A 139 15.40 -4.29 10.41
C PRO A 139 14.78 -4.99 9.20
N ALA A 140 14.91 -4.44 7.98
CA ALA A 140 14.47 -5.08 6.74
C ALA A 140 15.22 -6.40 6.48
N ALA A 141 16.55 -6.38 6.64
CA ALA A 141 17.36 -7.59 6.52
C ALA A 141 17.01 -8.67 7.55
N GLU A 142 16.59 -8.29 8.76
CA GLU A 142 16.09 -9.25 9.76
C GLU A 142 14.74 -9.85 9.37
N LEU A 143 13.82 -9.05 8.82
CA LEU A 143 12.54 -9.54 8.28
C LEU A 143 12.76 -10.55 7.15
N ALA A 144 13.73 -10.30 6.27
CA ALA A 144 14.05 -11.21 5.16
C ALA A 144 14.45 -12.62 5.62
N LYS A 145 15.04 -12.77 6.83
CA LYS A 145 15.41 -14.08 7.39
C LYS A 145 14.22 -15.01 7.66
N THR A 146 13.06 -14.44 7.88
CA THR A 146 11.79 -15.18 8.07
C THR A 146 10.93 -15.20 6.80
N HIS A 147 11.53 -14.93 5.63
CA HIS A 147 10.82 -14.75 4.38
C HIS A 147 9.69 -13.71 4.47
N SER A 148 9.86 -12.71 5.33
CA SER A 148 8.90 -11.63 5.57
C SER A 148 7.47 -12.12 5.87
N ALA A 149 7.34 -13.27 6.54
CA ALA A 149 6.05 -13.94 6.72
C ALA A 149 4.97 -13.05 7.35
N SER A 150 5.32 -12.21 8.31
CA SER A 150 4.39 -11.27 8.94
C SER A 150 3.89 -10.20 7.97
N LEU A 151 4.78 -9.64 7.15
CA LEU A 151 4.42 -8.64 6.13
C LEU A 151 3.59 -9.26 5.02
N LEU A 152 3.97 -10.44 4.54
CA LEU A 152 3.23 -11.14 3.49
C LEU A 152 1.78 -11.44 3.92
N VAL A 153 1.59 -11.95 5.14
CA VAL A 153 0.26 -12.19 5.73
C VAL A 153 -0.49 -10.87 5.91
N GLY A 154 0.18 -9.82 6.39
CA GLY A 154 -0.41 -8.49 6.56
C GLY A 154 -0.86 -7.86 5.24
N PHE A 155 -0.05 -7.94 4.20
CA PHE A 155 -0.40 -7.39 2.88
C PHE A 155 -1.57 -8.14 2.24
N GLN A 156 -1.59 -9.47 2.34
CA GLN A 156 -2.73 -10.24 1.87
C GLN A 156 -4.01 -9.88 2.63
N ALA A 157 -3.94 -9.75 3.95
CA ALA A 157 -5.08 -9.32 4.77
C ALA A 157 -5.56 -7.91 4.41
N TRP A 158 -4.64 -7.00 4.07
CA TRP A 158 -5.00 -5.65 3.60
C TRP A 158 -5.78 -5.70 2.28
N LEU A 159 -5.28 -6.46 1.30
CA LEU A 159 -5.97 -6.64 0.01
C LEU A 159 -7.35 -7.26 0.18
N ASP A 160 -7.45 -8.34 0.95
CA ASP A 160 -8.69 -9.08 1.17
C ASP A 160 -9.72 -8.21 1.91
N GLY A 161 -9.29 -7.51 2.97
CA GLY A 161 -10.14 -6.60 3.73
C GLY A 161 -10.69 -5.44 2.87
N MET A 162 -9.83 -4.82 2.06
CA MET A 162 -10.20 -3.72 1.16
C MET A 162 -11.23 -4.19 0.11
N VAL A 163 -11.04 -5.36 -0.49
CA VAL A 163 -11.95 -5.95 -1.47
C VAL A 163 -13.31 -6.27 -0.83
N ASP A 164 -13.32 -6.88 0.34
CA ASP A 164 -14.55 -7.21 1.05
C ASP A 164 -15.31 -5.95 1.48
N PHE A 165 -14.60 -4.91 1.88
CA PHE A 165 -15.18 -3.61 2.22
C PHE A 165 -15.82 -2.96 0.99
N ALA A 166 -15.14 -2.93 -0.15
CA ALA A 166 -15.66 -2.42 -1.41
C ALA A 166 -16.96 -3.15 -1.81
N ARG A 167 -16.97 -4.48 -1.77
CA ARG A 167 -18.16 -5.29 -2.08
C ARG A 167 -19.35 -5.01 -1.18
N LYS A 168 -19.12 -4.76 0.12
CA LYS A 168 -20.20 -4.42 1.06
C LYS A 168 -20.80 -3.06 0.76
N LYS A 169 -19.97 -2.05 0.44
CA LYS A 169 -20.45 -0.68 0.14
C LYS A 169 -21.26 -0.64 -1.14
N ILE A 170 -20.80 -1.26 -2.22
CA ILE A 170 -21.49 -1.29 -3.52
C ILE A 170 -22.84 -2.01 -3.46
N ARG A 171 -23.02 -2.96 -2.55
CA ARG A 171 -24.32 -3.66 -2.37
C ARG A 171 -25.35 -2.85 -1.57
N LEU A 172 -24.93 -1.78 -0.91
CA LEU A 172 -25.80 -0.94 -0.08
C LEU A 172 -26.24 0.34 -0.80
N ASP A 173 -25.58 0.68 -1.93
CA ASP A 173 -25.93 1.76 -2.85
C ASP A 173 -26.80 1.24 -4.00
#